data_a749cc64393030659ccffb485bc77270
#
_entry.id   a749cc64393030659ccffb485bc77270
#
_cell.length_a   1.000
_cell.length_b   1.000
_cell.length_c   1.000
_cell.angle_alpha   90.00
_cell.angle_beta   90.00
_cell.angle_gamma   90.00
#
_symmetry.space_group_name_H-M   'P 1'
#
loop_
_entity.id
_entity.type
_entity.pdbx_description
1 polymer ?
#
loop_
_entity_poly.entity_id
_entity_poly.type
_entity_poly.pdbx_seq_one_letter_code
_entity_poly.pdbx_strand_id
1 'polypeptide(L)'
;RQRFGEQIWLAADVCLCSATRHGHCGILNDAADHVMNAASVEAIAEAARLYAAAGANCVAPSDMMDGRVAAIRQTLELSGLDRTLIMSYSAKFHSSFYGPFRLAAESAPGKDIPLSDRASYQIDPARPNDALLSALRDDREGADILMVKPGLPYLDVLAELSARIPKPWAVYQTSGESAA
;
A
#
# COMPACT_ATOMS: atom_id res chain seq x y z
N ARG A 1 8.08 16.55 -11.72
CA ARG A 1 7.46 17.07 -12.94
C ARG A 1 8.12 18.38 -13.43
N GLN A 2 8.25 19.41 -12.60
CA GLN A 2 8.79 20.72 -13.02
C GLN A 2 10.17 20.63 -13.72
N ARG A 3 11.09 19.77 -13.21
CA ARG A 3 12.45 19.65 -13.76
C ARG A 3 12.57 18.73 -14.96
N PHE A 4 11.81 17.62 -15.00
CA PHE A 4 11.98 16.53 -15.98
C PHE A 4 10.77 16.33 -16.91
N GLY A 5 9.66 17.04 -16.67
CA GLY A 5 8.44 16.92 -17.46
C GLY A 5 7.94 15.46 -17.56
N GLU A 6 7.75 14.99 -18.77
CA GLU A 6 7.29 13.63 -19.06
C GLU A 6 8.41 12.60 -19.25
N GLN A 7 9.68 13.01 -19.10
CA GLN A 7 10.82 12.09 -19.20
C GLN A 7 10.89 11.07 -18.06
N ILE A 8 10.16 11.32 -16.96
CA ILE A 8 10.10 10.43 -15.79
C ILE A 8 8.65 10.00 -15.58
N TRP A 9 8.44 8.69 -15.53
CA TRP A 9 7.22 8.11 -15.03
C TRP A 9 7.24 8.13 -13.49
N LEU A 10 6.22 8.75 -12.90
CA LEU A 10 6.16 8.99 -11.47
C LEU A 10 5.07 8.11 -10.82
N ALA A 11 5.48 7.19 -9.97
CA ALA A 11 4.60 6.47 -9.04
C ALA A 11 4.71 7.08 -7.64
N ALA A 12 3.58 7.50 -7.08
CA ALA A 12 3.51 8.07 -5.74
C ALA A 12 2.99 7.03 -4.75
N ASP A 13 3.76 6.72 -3.71
CA ASP A 13 3.29 5.92 -2.58
C ASP A 13 2.18 6.67 -1.84
N VAL A 14 1.04 5.98 -1.61
CA VAL A 14 -0.11 6.54 -0.91
C VAL A 14 -0.26 5.82 0.42
N CYS A 15 0.02 6.52 1.51
CA CYS A 15 -0.12 6.00 2.86
C CYS A 15 -0.27 7.15 3.86
N LEU A 16 -0.98 6.92 4.95
CA LEU A 16 -1.16 7.91 6.01
C LEU A 16 -0.04 7.87 7.07
N CYS A 17 0.84 6.87 7.06
CA CYS A 17 1.81 6.65 8.13
C CYS A 17 2.82 7.79 8.34
N SER A 18 3.16 8.55 7.30
CA SER A 18 4.01 9.74 7.40
C SER A 18 3.26 11.01 7.83
N ALA A 19 1.93 10.99 7.77
CA ALA A 19 1.07 12.11 8.12
C ALA A 19 0.37 11.93 9.48
N THR A 20 0.45 10.75 10.09
CA THR A 20 -0.15 10.45 11.39
C THR A 20 0.89 10.51 12.50
N ARG A 21 0.53 11.06 13.66
CA ARG A 21 1.43 11.12 14.83
C ARG A 21 1.79 9.75 15.37
N HIS A 22 0.90 8.77 15.21
CA HIS A 22 1.07 7.39 15.70
C HIS A 22 1.79 6.46 14.72
N GLY A 23 2.12 6.92 13.50
CA GLY A 23 2.85 6.14 12.50
C GLY A 23 2.08 4.97 11.86
N HIS A 24 0.79 4.78 12.14
CA HIS A 24 -0.03 3.77 11.47
C HIS A 24 -0.50 4.23 10.09
N CYS A 25 -0.79 3.24 9.22
CA CYS A 25 -1.19 3.47 7.84
C CYS A 25 -2.66 3.88 7.67
N GLY A 26 -3.42 3.93 8.76
CA GLY A 26 -4.82 4.33 8.80
C GLY A 26 -5.14 5.21 10.00
N ILE A 27 -6.36 5.72 10.05
CA ILE A 27 -6.90 6.51 11.14
C ILE A 27 -7.28 5.55 12.28
N LEU A 28 -6.81 5.83 13.50
CA LEU A 28 -7.17 5.06 14.68
C LEU A 28 -8.45 5.60 15.32
N ASN A 29 -9.14 4.73 16.06
CA ASN A 29 -10.20 5.13 16.97
C ASN A 29 -9.65 5.92 18.18
N ASP A 30 -10.53 6.49 19.02
CA ASP A 30 -10.14 7.30 20.17
C ASP A 30 -9.31 6.52 21.21
N ALA A 31 -9.54 5.21 21.35
CA ALA A 31 -8.77 4.34 22.20
C ALA A 31 -7.38 3.96 21.64
N ALA A 32 -7.12 4.28 20.38
CA ALA A 32 -5.90 3.93 19.64
C ALA A 32 -5.55 2.43 19.64
N ASP A 33 -6.57 1.57 19.68
CA ASP A 33 -6.43 0.10 19.74
C ASP A 33 -6.80 -0.60 18.41
N HIS A 34 -7.46 0.11 17.47
CA HIS A 34 -7.73 -0.42 16.14
C HIS A 34 -7.83 0.67 15.05
N VAL A 35 -7.66 0.26 13.80
CA VAL A 35 -7.79 1.12 12.61
C VAL A 35 -9.24 1.22 12.18
N MET A 36 -9.73 2.44 12.00
CA MET A 36 -11.05 2.74 11.43
C MET A 36 -10.99 2.65 9.90
N ASN A 37 -11.34 1.49 9.35
CA ASN A 37 -11.16 1.21 7.92
C ASN A 37 -11.85 2.24 7.02
N ALA A 38 -13.14 2.51 7.22
CA ALA A 38 -13.90 3.42 6.35
C ALA A 38 -13.31 4.83 6.31
N ALA A 39 -13.00 5.44 7.46
CA ALA A 39 -12.38 6.75 7.53
C ALA A 39 -10.99 6.77 6.91
N SER A 40 -10.23 5.68 7.06
CA SER A 40 -8.91 5.54 6.46
C SER A 40 -8.98 5.47 4.93
N VAL A 41 -9.90 4.68 4.39
CA VAL A 41 -10.12 4.52 2.94
C VAL A 41 -10.49 5.86 2.29
N GLU A 42 -11.38 6.63 2.92
CA GLU A 42 -11.76 7.96 2.44
C GLU A 42 -10.54 8.90 2.36
N ALA A 43 -9.74 8.96 3.43
CA ALA A 43 -8.54 9.80 3.47
C ALA A 43 -7.46 9.35 2.46
N ILE A 44 -7.30 8.04 2.26
CA ILE A 44 -6.37 7.46 1.29
C ILE A 44 -6.81 7.77 -0.15
N ALA A 45 -8.11 7.66 -0.45
CA ALA A 45 -8.65 7.99 -1.77
C ALA A 45 -8.46 9.47 -2.11
N GLU A 46 -8.67 10.37 -1.15
CA GLU A 46 -8.42 11.81 -1.33
C GLU A 46 -6.92 12.11 -1.51
N ALA A 47 -6.03 11.48 -0.74
CA ALA A 47 -4.59 11.62 -0.92
C ALA A 47 -4.14 11.15 -2.32
N ALA A 48 -4.67 10.02 -2.80
CA ALA A 48 -4.40 9.51 -4.14
C ALA A 48 -4.85 10.49 -5.23
N ARG A 49 -6.04 11.07 -5.07
CA ARG A 49 -6.57 12.12 -5.96
C ARG A 49 -5.65 13.33 -6.04
N LEU A 50 -5.19 13.82 -4.89
CA LEU A 50 -4.29 14.97 -4.83
C LEU A 50 -2.94 14.69 -5.51
N TYR A 51 -2.37 13.49 -5.33
CA TYR A 51 -1.14 13.10 -6.00
C TYR A 51 -1.31 12.97 -7.52
N ALA A 52 -2.41 12.39 -7.96
CA ALA A 52 -2.76 12.30 -9.38
C ALA A 52 -2.95 13.69 -9.99
N ALA A 53 -3.68 14.59 -9.33
CA ALA A 53 -3.87 15.98 -9.76
C ALA A 53 -2.55 16.77 -9.81
N ALA A 54 -1.59 16.45 -8.94
CA ALA A 54 -0.23 17.01 -8.96
C ALA A 54 0.66 16.43 -10.06
N GLY A 55 0.17 15.47 -10.85
CA GLY A 55 0.85 14.91 -12.02
C GLY A 55 1.54 13.56 -11.80
N ALA A 56 1.15 12.79 -10.77
CA ALA A 56 1.57 11.40 -10.68
C ALA A 56 0.95 10.58 -11.83
N ASN A 57 1.75 9.72 -12.46
CA ASN A 57 1.26 8.79 -13.48
C ASN A 57 0.60 7.56 -12.86
N CYS A 58 0.98 7.26 -11.62
CA CYS A 58 0.51 6.12 -10.86
C CYS A 58 0.40 6.49 -9.39
N VAL A 59 -0.62 5.99 -8.72
CA VAL A 59 -0.75 6.01 -7.26
C VAL A 59 -0.59 4.61 -6.72
N ALA A 60 0.18 4.45 -5.63
CA ALA A 60 0.58 3.15 -5.13
C ALA A 60 0.14 2.99 -3.66
N PRO A 61 -1.13 2.61 -3.39
CA PRO A 61 -1.65 2.46 -2.03
C PRO A 61 -0.94 1.33 -1.28
N SER A 62 -0.25 1.69 -0.20
CA SER A 62 0.58 0.77 0.59
C SER A 62 0.04 0.52 2.01
N ASP A 63 -1.18 0.95 2.28
CA ASP A 63 -1.83 0.98 3.58
C ASP A 63 -2.45 -0.35 4.02
N MET A 64 -2.92 -1.18 3.11
CA MET A 64 -3.62 -2.47 3.30
C MET A 64 -5.07 -2.36 3.82
N MET A 65 -5.72 -1.21 3.70
CA MET A 65 -7.14 -1.07 4.08
C MET A 65 -8.05 -1.76 3.06
N ASP A 66 -9.10 -2.41 3.54
CA ASP A 66 -10.05 -3.11 2.67
C ASP A 66 -10.93 -2.13 1.89
N GLY A 67 -11.06 -2.32 0.56
CA GLY A 67 -11.86 -1.47 -0.32
C GLY A 67 -11.14 -0.20 -0.81
N ARG A 68 -9.86 0.00 -0.46
CA ARG A 68 -9.11 1.20 -0.84
C ARG A 68 -8.90 1.35 -2.34
N VAL A 69 -8.72 0.25 -3.06
CA VAL A 69 -8.49 0.30 -4.50
C VAL A 69 -9.75 0.75 -5.23
N ALA A 70 -10.91 0.20 -4.86
CA ALA A 70 -12.20 0.62 -5.41
C ALA A 70 -12.48 2.10 -5.13
N ALA A 71 -12.24 2.57 -3.90
CA ALA A 71 -12.45 3.97 -3.53
C ALA A 71 -11.52 4.92 -4.30
N ILE A 72 -10.24 4.56 -4.45
CA ILE A 72 -9.29 5.33 -5.26
C ILE A 72 -9.73 5.38 -6.73
N ARG A 73 -10.10 4.24 -7.32
CA ARG A 73 -10.54 4.16 -8.72
C ARG A 73 -11.75 5.07 -8.94
N GLN A 74 -12.78 4.95 -8.13
CA GLN A 74 -13.97 5.79 -8.19
C GLN A 74 -13.63 7.28 -8.05
N THR A 75 -12.78 7.64 -7.10
CA THR A 75 -12.40 9.03 -6.84
C THR A 75 -11.61 9.63 -8.02
N LEU A 76 -10.71 8.85 -8.63
CA LEU A 76 -9.96 9.26 -9.82
C LEU A 76 -10.89 9.48 -11.02
N GLU A 77 -11.81 8.55 -11.27
CA GLU A 77 -12.79 8.65 -12.36
C GLU A 77 -13.70 9.87 -12.22
N LEU A 78 -14.28 10.08 -11.03
CA LEU A 78 -15.14 11.24 -10.73
C LEU A 78 -14.38 12.59 -10.85
N SER A 79 -13.06 12.56 -10.72
CA SER A 79 -12.21 13.75 -10.84
C SER A 79 -11.64 13.96 -12.26
N GLY A 80 -11.99 13.12 -13.23
CA GLY A 80 -11.43 13.18 -14.59
C GLY A 80 -9.94 12.80 -14.65
N LEU A 81 -9.46 12.00 -13.70
CA LEU A 81 -8.08 11.51 -13.57
C LEU A 81 -7.97 10.02 -13.91
N ASP A 82 -8.85 9.52 -14.74
CA ASP A 82 -9.05 8.11 -15.12
C ASP A 82 -7.81 7.46 -15.76
N ARG A 83 -6.89 8.27 -16.30
CA ARG A 83 -5.62 7.80 -16.88
C ARG A 83 -4.54 7.50 -15.84
N THR A 84 -4.76 7.83 -14.57
CA THR A 84 -3.82 7.53 -13.49
C THR A 84 -3.90 6.05 -13.14
N LEU A 85 -2.76 5.35 -13.20
CA LEU A 85 -2.68 3.93 -12.84
C LEU A 85 -2.73 3.74 -11.32
N ILE A 86 -3.23 2.57 -10.91
CA ILE A 86 -3.21 2.13 -9.50
C ILE A 86 -2.29 0.92 -9.39
N MET A 87 -1.18 1.06 -8.65
CA MET A 87 -0.28 -0.04 -8.29
C MET A 87 -0.51 -0.44 -6.84
N SER A 88 -1.32 -1.46 -6.63
CA SER A 88 -1.68 -1.88 -5.28
C SER A 88 -0.61 -2.74 -4.62
N TYR A 89 -0.29 -2.45 -3.36
CA TYR A 89 0.47 -3.35 -2.50
C TYR A 89 -0.44 -4.50 -2.05
N SER A 90 -0.77 -5.39 -2.98
CA SER A 90 -1.81 -6.41 -2.82
C SER A 90 -1.44 -7.52 -1.84
N ALA A 91 -0.15 -7.88 -1.80
CA ALA A 91 0.39 -8.89 -0.90
C ALA A 91 1.53 -8.30 -0.06
N LYS A 92 1.16 -7.49 0.94
CA LYS A 92 2.12 -6.89 1.88
C LYS A 92 2.09 -7.62 3.21
N PHE A 93 3.12 -8.41 3.44
CA PHE A 93 3.26 -9.22 4.65
C PHE A 93 3.78 -8.41 5.84
N HIS A 94 3.34 -8.75 7.03
CA HIS A 94 3.98 -8.30 8.26
C HIS A 94 5.40 -8.85 8.33
N SER A 95 6.42 -7.99 8.56
CA SER A 95 7.81 -8.41 8.47
C SER A 95 8.75 -7.52 9.28
N SER A 96 9.78 -8.12 9.86
CA SER A 96 10.91 -7.42 10.48
C SER A 96 11.83 -6.73 9.46
N PHE A 97 11.81 -7.13 8.19
CA PHE A 97 12.60 -6.50 7.12
C PHE A 97 12.27 -5.03 6.86
N TYR A 98 11.18 -4.51 7.42
CA TYR A 98 10.84 -3.08 7.34
C TYR A 98 11.60 -2.21 8.35
N GLY A 99 12.37 -2.80 9.28
CA GLY A 99 13.04 -2.07 10.36
C GLY A 99 13.87 -0.87 9.87
N PRO A 100 14.85 -1.06 8.98
CA PRO A 100 15.69 0.03 8.49
C PRO A 100 14.90 1.14 7.79
N PHE A 101 13.89 0.78 6.98
CA PHE A 101 13.02 1.74 6.32
C PHE A 101 12.18 2.56 7.33
N ARG A 102 11.60 1.89 8.33
CA ARG A 102 10.78 2.57 9.36
C ARG A 102 11.58 3.59 10.17
N LEU A 103 12.83 3.28 10.45
CA LEU A 103 13.75 4.21 11.12
C LEU A 103 14.05 5.42 10.24
N ALA A 104 14.40 5.20 8.97
CA ALA A 104 14.75 6.27 8.04
C ALA A 104 13.55 7.18 7.69
N ALA A 105 12.33 6.62 7.63
CA ALA A 105 11.11 7.35 7.29
C ALA A 105 10.37 7.89 8.52
N GLU A 106 10.92 7.72 9.74
CA GLU A 106 10.28 8.10 11.01
C GLU A 106 8.81 7.60 11.11
N SER A 107 8.51 6.44 10.51
CA SER A 107 7.17 5.89 10.37
C SER A 107 6.94 4.63 11.21
N ALA A 108 7.75 4.41 12.25
CA ALA A 108 7.51 3.32 13.18
C ALA A 108 6.26 3.61 14.01
N PRO A 109 5.38 2.62 14.27
CA PRO A 109 4.27 2.78 15.20
C PRO A 109 4.74 3.27 16.55
N GLY A 110 3.98 4.19 17.17
CA GLY A 110 4.27 4.71 18.51
C GLY A 110 4.26 3.59 19.54
N LYS A 111 5.23 3.61 20.46
CA LYS A 111 5.33 2.60 21.52
C LYS A 111 4.35 2.82 22.67
N ASP A 112 3.77 4.01 22.75
CA ASP A 112 2.93 4.46 23.86
C ASP A 112 1.43 4.35 23.55
N ILE A 113 1.06 3.61 22.50
CA ILE A 113 -0.33 3.35 22.11
C ILE A 113 -0.64 1.86 22.16
N PRO A 114 -1.91 1.47 22.43
CA PRO A 114 -2.32 0.07 22.50
C PRO A 114 -2.01 -0.73 21.23
N LEU A 115 -2.25 -0.14 20.04
CA LEU A 115 -1.86 -0.75 18.77
C LEU A 115 -0.38 -0.49 18.51
N SER A 116 0.49 -1.41 18.93
CA SER A 116 1.95 -1.22 18.91
C SER A 116 2.62 -1.65 17.59
N ASP A 117 1.91 -2.36 16.71
CA ASP A 117 2.45 -2.86 15.46
C ASP A 117 1.40 -2.82 14.32
N ARG A 118 1.75 -3.36 13.17
CA ARG A 118 0.89 -3.40 11.97
C ARG A 118 0.36 -4.79 11.63
N ALA A 119 0.48 -5.76 12.53
CA ALA A 119 0.05 -7.14 12.29
C ALA A 119 -1.46 -7.24 12.03
N SER A 120 -2.26 -6.36 12.62
CA SER A 120 -3.72 -6.38 12.49
C SER A 120 -4.24 -6.08 11.06
N TYR A 121 -3.43 -5.45 10.19
CA TYR A 121 -3.83 -5.10 8.83
C TYR A 121 -2.80 -5.47 7.75
N GLN A 122 -1.65 -6.02 8.10
CA GLN A 122 -0.71 -6.65 7.17
C GLN A 122 -0.94 -8.16 7.15
N ILE A 123 -0.61 -8.81 6.04
CA ILE A 123 -0.80 -10.25 5.89
C ILE A 123 0.11 -10.99 6.87
N ASP A 124 -0.45 -11.93 7.61
CA ASP A 124 0.28 -12.81 8.50
C ASP A 124 1.15 -13.79 7.66
N PRO A 125 2.48 -13.84 7.91
CA PRO A 125 3.36 -14.81 7.23
C PRO A 125 2.91 -16.27 7.35
N ALA A 126 2.20 -16.62 8.40
CA ALA A 126 1.65 -17.97 8.61
C ALA A 126 0.38 -18.25 7.78
N ARG A 127 -0.15 -17.24 7.07
CA ARG A 127 -1.39 -17.34 6.28
C ARG A 127 -1.21 -16.87 4.82
N PRO A 128 -0.37 -17.55 4.03
CA PRO A 128 -0.05 -17.12 2.66
C PRO A 128 -1.27 -17.08 1.74
N ASN A 129 -2.32 -17.87 2.00
CA ASN A 129 -3.56 -17.83 1.24
C ASN A 129 -4.28 -16.47 1.31
N ASP A 130 -4.08 -15.69 2.37
CA ASP A 130 -4.65 -14.36 2.48
C ASP A 130 -4.08 -13.41 1.42
N ALA A 131 -2.85 -13.67 0.94
CA ALA A 131 -2.24 -12.92 -0.17
C ALA A 131 -3.04 -13.10 -1.47
N LEU A 132 -3.50 -14.32 -1.77
CA LEU A 132 -4.34 -14.57 -2.95
C LEU A 132 -5.69 -13.88 -2.84
N LEU A 133 -6.34 -13.96 -1.70
CA LEU A 133 -7.64 -13.30 -1.48
C LEU A 133 -7.52 -11.78 -1.60
N SER A 134 -6.48 -11.20 -1.02
CA SER A 134 -6.20 -9.77 -1.12
C SER A 134 -5.91 -9.34 -2.57
N ALA A 135 -5.06 -10.08 -3.29
CA ALA A 135 -4.72 -9.76 -4.67
C ALA A 135 -5.93 -9.88 -5.62
N LEU A 136 -6.77 -10.91 -5.44
CA LEU A 136 -8.01 -11.07 -6.22
C LEU A 136 -9.02 -9.96 -5.93
N ARG A 137 -9.09 -9.48 -4.69
CA ARG A 137 -9.92 -8.33 -4.33
C ARG A 137 -9.42 -7.08 -5.03
N ASP A 138 -8.14 -6.75 -4.88
CA ASP A 138 -7.54 -5.55 -5.46
C ASP A 138 -7.62 -5.56 -7.00
N ASP A 139 -7.50 -6.73 -7.63
CA ASP A 139 -7.73 -6.91 -9.06
C ASP A 139 -9.17 -6.55 -9.47
N ARG A 140 -10.17 -7.07 -8.76
CA ARG A 140 -11.60 -6.79 -9.01
C ARG A 140 -11.96 -5.34 -8.73
N GLU A 141 -11.30 -4.71 -7.79
CA GLU A 141 -11.47 -3.30 -7.42
C GLU A 141 -10.81 -2.34 -8.43
N GLY A 142 -10.09 -2.85 -9.42
CA GLY A 142 -9.55 -2.05 -10.53
C GLY A 142 -8.09 -1.65 -10.38
N ALA A 143 -7.26 -2.39 -9.63
CA ALA A 143 -5.81 -2.20 -9.67
C ALA A 143 -5.25 -2.54 -11.06
N ASP A 144 -4.32 -1.74 -11.57
CA ASP A 144 -3.65 -1.96 -12.87
C ASP A 144 -2.40 -2.82 -12.71
N ILE A 145 -1.70 -2.65 -11.58
CA ILE A 145 -0.48 -3.37 -11.21
C ILE A 145 -0.67 -3.90 -9.79
N LEU A 146 -0.27 -5.15 -9.57
CA LEU A 146 -0.29 -5.78 -8.25
C LEU A 146 1.14 -5.94 -7.73
N MET A 147 1.33 -5.94 -6.40
CA MET A 147 2.66 -5.96 -5.81
C MET A 147 2.75 -6.92 -4.62
N VAL A 148 3.89 -7.62 -4.54
CA VAL A 148 4.32 -8.40 -3.37
C VAL A 148 5.38 -7.62 -2.59
N LYS A 149 5.27 -7.56 -1.25
CA LYS A 149 6.24 -6.92 -0.34
C LYS A 149 6.28 -7.63 1.02
N PRO A 150 7.47 -7.96 1.58
CA PRO A 150 8.80 -7.90 0.97
C PRO A 150 8.97 -8.85 -0.22
N GLY A 151 10.01 -8.66 -1.03
CA GLY A 151 10.21 -9.42 -2.27
C GLY A 151 10.81 -10.81 -2.04
N LEU A 152 12.08 -10.87 -1.61
CA LEU A 152 12.84 -12.11 -1.54
C LEU A 152 12.19 -13.22 -0.72
N PRO A 153 11.62 -12.96 0.48
CA PRO A 153 11.02 -14.01 1.29
C PRO A 153 9.74 -14.62 0.71
N TYR A 154 9.15 -14.00 -0.33
CA TYR A 154 7.83 -14.36 -0.86
C TYR A 154 7.81 -14.48 -2.40
N LEU A 155 8.94 -14.93 -3.00
CA LEU A 155 9.01 -15.19 -4.45
C LEU A 155 8.14 -16.37 -4.86
N ASP A 156 7.95 -17.35 -3.99
CA ASP A 156 7.01 -18.45 -4.14
C ASP A 156 5.57 -17.96 -4.23
N VAL A 157 5.17 -17.05 -3.33
CA VAL A 157 3.87 -16.40 -3.36
C VAL A 157 3.71 -15.59 -4.66
N LEU A 158 4.71 -14.82 -5.07
CA LEU A 158 4.67 -14.09 -6.33
C LEU A 158 4.46 -15.03 -7.52
N ALA A 159 5.18 -16.16 -7.57
CA ALA A 159 5.05 -17.15 -8.64
C ALA A 159 3.62 -17.73 -8.70
N GLU A 160 3.03 -18.06 -7.56
CA GLU A 160 1.66 -18.54 -7.47
C GLU A 160 0.64 -17.46 -7.92
N LEU A 161 0.76 -16.25 -7.41
CA LEU A 161 -0.19 -15.17 -7.70
C LEU A 161 -0.14 -14.75 -9.17
N SER A 162 1.05 -14.63 -9.75
CA SER A 162 1.23 -14.25 -11.15
C SER A 162 0.70 -15.30 -12.13
N ALA A 163 0.73 -16.57 -11.75
CA ALA A 163 0.14 -17.64 -12.53
C ALA A 163 -1.41 -17.63 -12.52
N ARG A 164 -2.00 -17.05 -11.48
CA ARG A 164 -3.48 -17.01 -11.28
C ARG A 164 -4.12 -15.70 -11.76
N ILE A 165 -3.39 -14.60 -11.69
CA ILE A 165 -3.91 -13.25 -12.02
C ILE A 165 -3.02 -12.67 -13.11
N PRO A 166 -3.50 -12.66 -14.39
CA PRO A 166 -2.72 -12.25 -15.56
C PRO A 166 -2.64 -10.72 -15.68
N LYS A 167 -2.02 -10.09 -14.69
CA LYS A 167 -1.73 -8.64 -14.64
C LYS A 167 -0.23 -8.40 -14.48
N PRO A 168 0.25 -7.17 -14.74
CA PRO A 168 1.60 -6.77 -14.36
C PRO A 168 1.82 -6.90 -12.85
N TRP A 169 2.94 -7.48 -12.46
CA TRP A 169 3.36 -7.65 -11.08
C TRP A 169 4.61 -6.85 -10.78
N ALA A 170 4.60 -6.19 -9.64
CA ALA A 170 5.74 -5.53 -9.05
C ALA A 170 6.23 -6.29 -7.81
N VAL A 171 7.51 -6.14 -7.51
CA VAL A 171 8.13 -6.67 -6.29
C VAL A 171 8.81 -5.52 -5.57
N TYR A 172 8.53 -5.37 -4.29
CA TYR A 172 9.24 -4.40 -3.47
C TYR A 172 10.31 -5.08 -2.64
N GLN A 173 11.56 -4.92 -3.04
CA GLN A 173 12.70 -5.36 -2.25
C GLN A 173 13.01 -4.31 -1.18
N THR A 174 12.90 -4.70 0.08
CA THR A 174 13.09 -3.79 1.21
C THR A 174 14.58 -3.66 1.56
N SER A 175 14.94 -2.54 2.22
CA SER A 175 16.32 -2.32 2.68
C SER A 175 16.82 -3.39 3.68
N GLY A 176 15.90 -4.00 4.45
CA GLY A 176 16.23 -5.11 5.35
C GLY A 176 16.63 -6.39 4.62
N GLU A 177 16.07 -6.64 3.43
CA GLU A 177 16.45 -7.78 2.58
C GLU A 177 17.85 -7.62 1.99
N SER A 178 18.26 -6.37 1.71
CA SER A 178 19.60 -6.08 1.20
C SER A 178 20.67 -6.11 2.29
N ALA A 179 20.28 -6.07 3.57
CA ALA A 179 21.16 -6.09 4.73
C ALA A 179 21.30 -7.49 5.35
N ALA A 180 20.50 -8.46 4.92
CA ALA A 180 20.52 -9.83 5.38
C ALA A 180 21.40 -10.73 4.50
#